data_b68c530b42bfeccd17ad6cb7c48b0197
#
_entry.id   b68c530b42bfeccd17ad6cb7c48b0197
#
_cell.length_a   1.000
_cell.length_b   1.000
_cell.length_c   1.000
_cell.angle_alpha   90.00
_cell.angle_beta   90.00
_cell.angle_gamma   90.00
#
_symmetry.space_group_name_H-M   'P 1'
#
loop_
_entity.id
_entity.type
_entity.pdbx_description
1 polymer ?
#
loop_
_entity_poly.entity_id
_entity_poly.type
_entity_poly.pdbx_seq_one_letter_code
_entity_poly.pdbx_strand_id
1 'polypeptide(L)'
;HPYSLPNSMLKELKSYPIAFQKAGESYAWKYLETFCEDRGKLYSRHISKPTESRKSCGRLSPYLAWGNISIRQAFQFVKNHPNYVHHKRAFNGLLTRLKWHCHFIQKFENECTYETQCVNKGFELMPYESDYEKINAWKTGLTGWPLVDACMRCLKETGWINFRMRAMLVSVFCHHLDCNWKDGVYHLSLIHISEPTRRDP
;
A
#
# COMPACT_ATOMS: atom_id res chain seq x y z
N HIS A 1 -28.51 -19.46 -1.61
CA HIS A 1 -28.05 -18.61 -2.71
C HIS A 1 -27.69 -19.50 -3.89
N PRO A 2 -28.13 -19.21 -5.14
CA PRO A 2 -27.89 -20.09 -6.29
C PRO A 2 -26.40 -20.19 -6.71
N TYR A 3 -25.53 -19.42 -6.08
CA TYR A 3 -24.09 -19.44 -6.33
C TYR A 3 -23.35 -19.94 -5.09
N SER A 4 -23.01 -21.21 -5.06
CA SER A 4 -22.02 -21.74 -4.12
C SER A 4 -20.63 -21.56 -4.69
N LEU A 5 -19.70 -21.01 -3.89
CA LEU A 5 -18.31 -20.95 -4.29
C LEU A 5 -17.71 -22.35 -4.44
N PRO A 6 -16.86 -22.60 -5.43
CA PRO A 6 -16.13 -23.85 -5.55
C PRO A 6 -15.37 -24.18 -4.26
N ASN A 7 -15.28 -25.46 -3.92
CA ASN A 7 -14.59 -25.91 -2.69
C ASN A 7 -13.11 -25.49 -2.63
N SER A 8 -12.43 -25.36 -3.78
CA SER A 8 -11.07 -24.80 -3.87
C SER A 8 -11.02 -23.37 -3.36
N MET A 9 -11.93 -22.52 -3.83
CA MET A 9 -12.02 -21.12 -3.36
C MET A 9 -12.39 -21.00 -1.88
N LEU A 10 -13.30 -21.87 -1.40
CA LEU A 10 -13.64 -21.89 0.03
C LEU A 10 -12.43 -22.29 0.90
N LYS A 11 -11.58 -23.18 0.41
CA LYS A 11 -10.33 -23.57 1.09
C LYS A 11 -9.33 -22.43 1.12
N GLU A 12 -9.18 -21.70 0.02
CA GLU A 12 -8.32 -20.51 -0.08
C GLU A 12 -8.79 -19.39 0.86
N LEU A 13 -10.11 -19.13 0.89
CA LEU A 13 -10.68 -18.14 1.81
C LEU A 13 -10.47 -18.49 3.29
N LYS A 14 -10.49 -19.79 3.63
CA LYS A 14 -10.20 -20.27 4.98
C LYS A 14 -8.71 -20.12 5.36
N SER A 15 -7.81 -20.13 4.38
CA SER A 15 -6.37 -19.95 4.57
C SER A 15 -5.93 -18.48 4.56
N TYR A 16 -6.86 -17.53 4.51
CA TYR A 16 -6.54 -16.09 4.49
C TYR A 16 -5.73 -15.68 5.72
N PRO A 17 -4.57 -15.02 5.56
CA PRO A 17 -3.70 -14.70 6.68
C PRO A 17 -4.40 -13.80 7.71
N ILE A 18 -4.44 -14.23 8.96
CA ILE A 18 -5.11 -13.51 10.06
C ILE A 18 -4.56 -12.09 10.25
N ALA A 19 -3.28 -11.86 9.94
CA ALA A 19 -2.63 -10.57 10.08
C ALA A 19 -2.99 -9.56 8.98
N PHE A 20 -3.62 -10.02 7.89
CA PHE A 20 -4.08 -9.15 6.80
C PHE A 20 -5.37 -8.42 7.17
N GLN A 21 -5.62 -7.29 6.51
CA GLN A 21 -6.89 -6.58 6.67
C GLN A 21 -8.02 -7.39 6.06
N LYS A 22 -9.10 -7.54 6.81
CA LYS A 22 -10.29 -8.25 6.31
C LYS A 22 -10.91 -7.48 5.15
N ALA A 23 -11.36 -8.19 4.13
CA ALA A 23 -11.95 -7.63 2.92
C ALA A 23 -13.41 -7.16 3.14
N GLY A 24 -13.89 -6.33 2.22
CA GLY A 24 -15.30 -5.94 2.12
C GLY A 24 -15.59 -4.52 2.59
N GLU A 25 -16.72 -4.00 2.14
CA GLU A 25 -17.18 -2.63 2.39
C GLU A 25 -17.36 -2.34 3.89
N SER A 26 -17.92 -3.26 4.66
CA SER A 26 -18.13 -3.09 6.10
C SER A 26 -16.82 -2.84 6.86
N TYR A 27 -15.74 -3.50 6.44
CA TYR A 27 -14.42 -3.24 7.02
C TYR A 27 -13.82 -1.92 6.54
N ALA A 28 -14.06 -1.51 5.29
CA ALA A 28 -13.66 -0.20 4.80
C ALA A 28 -14.26 0.91 5.66
N TRP A 29 -15.56 0.85 5.92
CA TRP A 29 -16.26 1.79 6.79
C TRP A 29 -15.73 1.75 8.22
N LYS A 30 -15.56 0.58 8.80
CA LYS A 30 -14.99 0.42 10.15
C LYS A 30 -13.61 1.06 10.29
N TYR A 31 -12.73 0.91 9.27
CA TYR A 31 -11.42 1.56 9.28
C TYR A 31 -11.53 3.08 9.19
N LEU A 32 -12.47 3.60 8.43
CA LEU A 32 -12.72 5.03 8.28
C LEU A 32 -13.32 5.64 9.55
N GLU A 33 -14.33 5.00 10.12
CA GLU A 33 -14.99 5.41 11.37
C GLU A 33 -13.99 5.46 12.51
N THR A 34 -13.30 4.35 12.78
CA THR A 34 -12.30 4.29 13.87
C THR A 34 -11.14 5.26 13.66
N PHE A 35 -10.81 5.59 12.41
CA PHE A 35 -9.83 6.66 12.13
C PHE A 35 -10.37 8.01 12.59
N CYS A 36 -11.60 8.36 12.25
CA CYS A 36 -12.20 9.64 12.61
C CYS A 36 -12.54 9.75 14.10
N GLU A 37 -12.89 8.66 14.76
CA GLU A 37 -13.23 8.62 16.19
C GLU A 37 -12.00 8.78 17.07
N ASP A 38 -10.94 8.01 16.82
CA ASP A 38 -9.77 7.97 17.71
C ASP A 38 -8.42 7.85 17.01
N ARG A 39 -8.23 6.81 16.20
CA ARG A 39 -6.90 6.43 15.67
C ARG A 39 -6.19 7.52 14.90
N GLY A 40 -6.94 8.35 14.18
CA GLY A 40 -6.41 9.40 13.29
C GLY A 40 -5.92 10.66 13.99
N LYS A 41 -6.18 10.87 15.28
CA LYS A 41 -5.81 12.07 16.02
C LYS A 41 -4.33 12.42 15.90
N LEU A 42 -3.46 11.41 15.95
CA LEU A 42 -2.01 11.55 15.86
C LEU A 42 -1.43 11.24 14.47
N TYR A 43 -2.25 11.14 13.45
CA TYR A 43 -1.83 10.78 12.08
C TYR A 43 -0.63 11.58 11.60
N SER A 44 -0.65 12.91 11.74
CA SER A 44 0.42 13.79 11.27
C SER A 44 1.77 13.54 11.99
N ARG A 45 1.74 13.10 13.24
CA ARG A 45 2.95 12.77 14.02
C ARG A 45 3.49 11.38 13.72
N HIS A 46 2.59 10.45 13.36
CA HIS A 46 2.91 9.03 13.23
C HIS A 46 3.12 8.57 11.79
N ILE A 47 2.76 9.38 10.80
CA ILE A 47 2.80 9.01 9.38
C ILE A 47 4.16 8.50 8.89
N SER A 48 5.25 8.94 9.53
CA SER A 48 6.61 8.52 9.19
C SER A 48 7.17 7.42 10.09
N LYS A 49 6.44 7.05 11.15
CA LYS A 49 6.89 6.06 12.12
C LYS A 49 6.37 4.67 11.75
N PRO A 50 7.24 3.67 11.55
CA PRO A 50 6.81 2.36 11.06
C PRO A 50 5.74 1.69 11.91
N THR A 51 5.93 1.66 13.22
CA THR A 51 5.05 0.96 14.17
C THR A 51 3.77 1.73 14.46
N GLU A 52 3.89 3.01 14.82
CA GLU A 52 2.74 3.84 15.22
C GLU A 52 1.80 4.12 14.05
N SER A 53 2.34 4.22 12.82
CA SER A 53 1.54 4.42 11.61
C SER A 53 0.57 3.27 11.35
N ARG A 54 0.88 2.06 11.81
CA ARG A 54 -0.02 0.90 11.68
C ARG A 54 -1.36 1.13 12.37
N LYS A 55 -1.36 1.88 13.46
CA LYS A 55 -2.58 2.27 14.20
C LYS A 55 -3.17 3.57 13.66
N SER A 56 -2.36 4.60 13.48
CA SER A 56 -2.81 5.97 13.21
C SER A 56 -3.12 6.29 11.75
N CYS A 57 -2.68 5.46 10.78
CA CYS A 57 -3.02 5.67 9.37
C CYS A 57 -4.45 5.21 9.05
N GLY A 58 -5.03 5.79 7.99
CA GLY A 58 -6.39 5.46 7.55
C GLY A 58 -6.55 4.01 7.12
N ARG A 59 -5.50 3.42 6.53
CA ARG A 59 -5.48 2.01 6.08
C ARG A 59 -6.56 1.69 5.03
N LEU A 60 -6.94 2.67 4.21
CA LEU A 60 -8.01 2.56 3.21
C LEU A 60 -7.53 2.03 1.85
N SER A 61 -6.21 2.00 1.60
CA SER A 61 -5.68 1.68 0.28
C SER A 61 -6.19 0.37 -0.33
N PRO A 62 -6.28 -0.78 0.37
CA PRO A 62 -6.81 -1.99 -0.24
C PRO A 62 -8.30 -1.84 -0.59
N TYR A 63 -9.08 -1.16 0.23
CA TYR A 63 -10.52 -0.97 -0.02
C TYR A 63 -10.80 -0.01 -1.18
N LEU A 64 -9.94 1.00 -1.38
CA LEU A 64 -10.02 1.90 -2.52
C LEU A 64 -9.61 1.19 -3.82
N ALA A 65 -8.57 0.35 -3.77
CA ALA A 65 -8.10 -0.43 -4.91
C ALA A 65 -9.16 -1.41 -5.44
N TRP A 66 -9.92 -2.01 -4.54
CA TRP A 66 -10.99 -2.97 -4.87
C TRP A 66 -12.38 -2.33 -5.00
N GLY A 67 -12.50 -1.01 -4.90
CA GLY A 67 -13.77 -0.32 -5.02
C GLY A 67 -14.77 -0.59 -3.90
N ASN A 68 -14.33 -1.11 -2.75
CA ASN A 68 -15.21 -1.33 -1.60
C ASN A 68 -15.74 -0.02 -1.00
N ILE A 69 -15.01 1.07 -1.17
CA ILE A 69 -15.40 2.44 -0.84
C ILE A 69 -14.83 3.38 -1.88
N SER A 70 -15.57 4.40 -2.28
CA SER A 70 -15.06 5.41 -3.19
C SER A 70 -14.28 6.50 -2.45
N ILE A 71 -13.35 7.15 -3.16
CA ILE A 71 -12.61 8.28 -2.63
C ILE A 71 -13.55 9.41 -2.22
N ARG A 72 -14.62 9.64 -2.99
CA ARG A 72 -15.64 10.67 -2.70
C ARG A 72 -16.33 10.39 -1.37
N GLN A 73 -16.78 9.14 -1.15
CA GLN A 73 -17.42 8.75 0.12
C GLN A 73 -16.46 8.94 1.29
N ALA A 74 -15.22 8.45 1.18
CA ALA A 74 -14.22 8.60 2.23
C ALA A 74 -13.91 10.07 2.52
N PHE A 75 -13.75 10.91 1.48
CA PHE A 75 -13.49 12.33 1.61
C PHE A 75 -14.63 13.06 2.31
N GLN A 76 -15.86 12.85 1.87
CA GLN A 76 -17.06 13.49 2.44
C GLN A 76 -17.27 13.07 3.89
N PHE A 77 -17.10 11.79 4.19
CA PHE A 77 -17.24 11.27 5.55
C PHE A 77 -16.26 11.97 6.51
N VAL A 78 -14.98 12.01 6.17
CA VAL A 78 -13.95 12.66 7.00
C VAL A 78 -14.23 14.17 7.15
N LYS A 79 -14.63 14.83 6.06
CA LYS A 79 -14.86 16.27 6.05
C LYS A 79 -16.06 16.67 6.90
N ASN A 80 -17.11 15.86 6.91
CA ASN A 80 -18.36 16.10 7.62
C ASN A 80 -18.37 15.50 9.04
N HIS A 81 -17.33 14.76 9.43
CA HIS A 81 -17.28 14.13 10.74
C HIS A 81 -17.16 15.17 11.86
N PRO A 82 -17.91 15.05 12.98
CA PRO A 82 -17.88 16.02 14.08
C PRO A 82 -16.46 16.31 14.61
N ASN A 83 -15.62 15.27 14.70
CA ASN A 83 -14.24 15.42 15.16
C ASN A 83 -13.31 16.16 14.18
N TYR A 84 -13.77 16.47 12.95
CA TYR A 84 -12.95 17.19 11.98
C TYR A 84 -12.47 18.55 12.50
N VAL A 85 -13.34 19.29 13.21
CA VAL A 85 -13.00 20.60 13.75
C VAL A 85 -11.90 20.55 14.80
N HIS A 86 -11.84 19.46 15.57
CA HIS A 86 -10.86 19.26 16.62
C HIS A 86 -9.51 18.72 16.12
N HIS A 87 -9.50 18.01 15.00
CA HIS A 87 -8.31 17.32 14.47
C HIS A 87 -7.98 17.71 13.02
N LYS A 88 -8.27 18.96 12.61
CA LYS A 88 -8.11 19.47 11.23
C LYS A 88 -6.79 19.09 10.58
N ARG A 89 -5.66 19.27 11.29
CA ARG A 89 -4.33 18.98 10.74
C ARG A 89 -4.16 17.51 10.37
N ALA A 90 -4.57 16.61 11.25
CA ALA A 90 -4.47 15.18 11.05
C ALA A 90 -5.40 14.70 9.93
N PHE A 91 -6.65 15.15 9.96
CA PHE A 91 -7.66 14.73 8.98
C PHE A 91 -7.37 15.31 7.59
N ASN A 92 -6.92 16.57 7.49
CA ASN A 92 -6.44 17.14 6.23
C ASN A 92 -5.25 16.35 5.65
N GLY A 93 -4.40 15.78 6.50
CA GLY A 93 -3.36 14.88 6.06
C GLY A 93 -3.90 13.66 5.30
N LEU A 94 -4.97 13.00 5.79
CA LEU A 94 -5.64 11.93 5.07
C LEU A 94 -6.32 12.43 3.81
N LEU A 95 -7.07 13.54 3.88
CA LEU A 95 -7.75 14.12 2.72
C LEU A 95 -6.78 14.47 1.59
N THR A 96 -5.60 14.96 1.93
CA THR A 96 -4.53 15.23 0.95
C THR A 96 -4.06 13.94 0.28
N ARG A 97 -3.94 12.82 1.02
CA ARG A 97 -3.57 11.52 0.43
C ARG A 97 -4.65 10.98 -0.50
N LEU A 98 -5.92 11.15 -0.18
CA LEU A 98 -7.02 10.79 -1.08
C LEU A 98 -6.97 11.62 -2.39
N LYS A 99 -6.64 12.91 -2.33
CA LYS A 99 -6.42 13.74 -3.53
C LYS A 99 -5.21 13.26 -4.35
N TRP A 100 -4.11 12.87 -3.70
CA TRP A 100 -2.95 12.32 -4.39
C TRP A 100 -3.27 11.02 -5.12
N HIS A 101 -4.11 10.17 -4.55
CA HIS A 101 -4.58 8.97 -5.23
C HIS A 101 -5.26 9.32 -6.57
N CYS A 102 -6.21 10.26 -6.58
CA CYS A 102 -6.83 10.72 -7.82
C CYS A 102 -5.81 11.34 -8.79
N HIS A 103 -4.89 12.15 -8.29
CA HIS A 103 -3.86 12.78 -9.12
C HIS A 103 -2.98 11.76 -9.83
N PHE A 104 -2.53 10.72 -9.13
CA PHE A 104 -1.69 9.69 -9.75
C PHE A 104 -2.45 8.83 -10.77
N ILE A 105 -3.72 8.52 -10.53
CA ILE A 105 -4.57 7.83 -11.51
C ILE A 105 -4.72 8.67 -12.76
N GLN A 106 -5.09 9.96 -12.63
CA GLN A 106 -5.22 10.87 -13.77
C GLN A 106 -3.92 11.06 -14.53
N LYS A 107 -2.78 11.10 -13.82
CA LYS A 107 -1.48 11.17 -14.45
C LYS A 107 -1.19 9.92 -15.28
N PHE A 108 -1.52 8.73 -14.76
CA PHE A 108 -1.37 7.48 -15.49
C PHE A 108 -2.32 7.37 -16.68
N GLU A 109 -3.55 7.84 -16.55
CA GLU A 109 -4.51 7.90 -17.69
C GLU A 109 -4.01 8.76 -18.84
N ASN A 110 -3.28 9.84 -18.54
CA ASN A 110 -2.68 10.71 -19.56
C ASN A 110 -1.40 10.13 -20.18
N GLU A 111 -0.63 9.35 -19.42
CA GLU A 111 0.68 8.84 -19.81
C GLU A 111 0.88 7.42 -19.26
N CYS A 112 0.25 6.43 -19.91
CA CYS A 112 0.31 5.03 -19.49
C CYS A 112 1.69 4.38 -19.70
N THR A 113 2.61 5.01 -20.44
CA THR A 113 3.99 4.53 -20.60
C THR A 113 4.76 4.45 -19.29
N TYR A 114 4.29 5.13 -18.24
CA TYR A 114 4.87 5.05 -16.88
C TYR A 114 4.80 3.64 -16.25
N GLU A 115 4.03 2.75 -16.82
CA GLU A 115 4.03 1.34 -16.41
C GLU A 115 5.36 0.63 -16.74
N THR A 116 5.96 1.00 -17.88
CA THR A 116 7.12 0.30 -18.43
C THR A 116 8.36 1.18 -18.59
N GLN A 117 8.21 2.50 -18.48
CA GLN A 117 9.29 3.47 -18.64
C GLN A 117 9.40 4.40 -17.45
N CYS A 118 10.61 4.88 -17.18
CA CYS A 118 10.83 5.90 -16.16
C CYS A 118 10.14 7.22 -16.54
N VAL A 119 9.55 7.89 -15.55
CA VAL A 119 8.98 9.24 -15.72
C VAL A 119 10.04 10.22 -16.23
N ASN A 120 11.26 10.13 -15.69
CA ASN A 120 12.41 10.83 -16.21
C ASN A 120 13.20 9.87 -17.12
N LYS A 121 13.14 10.12 -18.43
CA LYS A 121 13.77 9.27 -19.45
C LYS A 121 15.29 9.16 -19.29
N GLY A 122 15.94 10.10 -18.60
CA GLY A 122 17.36 10.01 -18.30
C GLY A 122 17.74 8.76 -17.49
N PHE A 123 16.84 8.24 -16.67
CA PHE A 123 17.07 7.01 -15.92
C PHE A 123 17.02 5.74 -16.78
N GLU A 124 16.42 5.78 -17.97
CA GLU A 124 16.48 4.64 -18.90
C GLU A 124 17.88 4.44 -19.50
N LEU A 125 18.73 5.47 -19.45
CA LEU A 125 20.11 5.43 -19.95
C LEU A 125 21.11 4.91 -18.90
N MET A 126 20.68 4.73 -17.66
CA MET A 126 21.55 4.20 -16.60
C MET A 126 21.75 2.69 -16.80
N PRO A 127 23.01 2.22 -16.74
CA PRO A 127 23.28 0.80 -16.75
C PRO A 127 22.86 0.20 -15.41
N TYR A 128 21.83 -0.63 -15.42
CA TYR A 128 21.46 -1.45 -14.27
C TYR A 128 21.88 -2.88 -14.52
N GLU A 129 22.57 -3.47 -13.57
CA GLU A 129 22.84 -4.90 -13.58
C GLU A 129 21.78 -5.60 -12.74
N SER A 130 21.02 -6.53 -13.36
CA SER A 130 20.04 -7.35 -12.64
C SER A 130 20.78 -8.43 -11.83
N ASP A 131 21.14 -8.08 -10.60
CA ASP A 131 21.72 -9.01 -9.63
C ASP A 131 20.60 -9.78 -8.90
N TYR A 132 20.40 -11.02 -9.31
CA TYR A 132 19.35 -11.87 -8.79
C TYR A 132 19.50 -12.13 -7.27
N GLU A 133 20.71 -12.21 -6.74
CA GLU A 133 20.95 -12.43 -5.31
C GLU A 133 20.50 -11.22 -4.49
N LYS A 134 20.87 -10.01 -4.94
CA LYS A 134 20.40 -8.75 -4.31
C LYS A 134 18.89 -8.58 -4.38
N ILE A 135 18.29 -8.86 -5.54
CA ILE A 135 16.85 -8.80 -5.74
C ILE A 135 16.14 -9.76 -4.80
N ASN A 136 16.62 -11.01 -4.70
CA ASN A 136 16.03 -12.01 -3.83
C ASN A 136 16.24 -11.68 -2.34
N ALA A 137 17.41 -11.21 -1.94
CA ALA A 137 17.67 -10.76 -0.58
C ALA A 137 16.73 -9.63 -0.17
N TRP A 138 16.49 -8.68 -1.08
CA TRP A 138 15.53 -7.60 -0.83
C TRP A 138 14.09 -8.11 -0.73
N LYS A 139 13.63 -8.96 -1.66
CA LYS A 139 12.29 -9.56 -1.65
C LYS A 139 12.02 -10.38 -0.39
N THR A 140 13.02 -11.06 0.12
CA THR A 140 12.89 -11.94 1.30
C THR A 140 13.15 -11.22 2.64
N GLY A 141 13.67 -10.00 2.60
CA GLY A 141 14.06 -9.25 3.80
C GLY A 141 15.30 -9.81 4.48
N LEU A 142 16.31 -10.14 3.67
CA LEU A 142 17.60 -10.71 4.07
C LEU A 142 18.78 -9.88 3.52
N THR A 143 18.60 -8.56 3.42
CA THR A 143 19.63 -7.66 2.89
C THR A 143 20.75 -7.38 3.91
N GLY A 144 20.53 -7.68 5.18
CA GLY A 144 21.40 -7.30 6.29
C GLY A 144 21.16 -5.89 6.81
N TRP A 145 20.27 -5.11 6.21
CA TRP A 145 19.87 -3.79 6.70
C TRP A 145 18.61 -3.89 7.56
N PRO A 146 18.73 -3.71 8.89
CA PRO A 146 17.64 -4.07 9.82
C PRO A 146 16.29 -3.44 9.51
N LEU A 147 16.26 -2.16 9.11
CA LEU A 147 15.00 -1.46 8.80
C LEU A 147 14.38 -1.94 7.49
N VAL A 148 15.19 -2.20 6.46
CA VAL A 148 14.75 -2.73 5.16
C VAL A 148 14.14 -4.11 5.37
N ASP A 149 14.88 -4.98 6.04
CA ASP A 149 14.47 -6.37 6.29
C ASP A 149 13.21 -6.44 7.15
N ALA A 150 13.11 -5.63 8.18
CA ALA A 150 11.92 -5.54 9.02
C ALA A 150 10.69 -5.06 8.22
N CYS A 151 10.86 -4.09 7.33
CA CYS A 151 9.78 -3.58 6.49
C CYS A 151 9.31 -4.62 5.46
N MET A 152 10.23 -5.34 4.80
CA MET A 152 9.89 -6.38 3.84
C MET A 152 9.20 -7.57 4.51
N ARG A 153 9.69 -8.03 5.64
CA ARG A 153 9.03 -9.09 6.43
C ARG A 153 7.65 -8.66 6.93
N CYS A 154 7.53 -7.42 7.43
CA CYS A 154 6.24 -6.87 7.84
C CYS A 154 5.24 -6.81 6.68
N LEU A 155 5.69 -6.42 5.48
CA LEU A 155 4.86 -6.38 4.29
C LEU A 155 4.39 -7.79 3.89
N LYS A 156 5.29 -8.77 3.88
CA LYS A 156 4.99 -10.17 3.58
C LYS A 156 3.97 -10.78 4.56
N GLU A 157 4.15 -10.52 5.86
CA GLU A 157 3.30 -11.11 6.90
C GLU A 157 1.94 -10.43 7.05
N THR A 158 1.85 -9.13 6.75
CA THR A 158 0.66 -8.32 7.06
C THR A 158 0.01 -7.66 5.85
N GLY A 159 0.60 -7.76 4.67
CA GLY A 159 0.13 -7.12 3.44
C GLY A 159 0.16 -5.59 3.46
N TRP A 160 0.76 -4.96 4.49
CA TRP A 160 0.72 -3.50 4.60
C TRP A 160 1.94 -2.88 5.28
N ILE A 161 2.45 -1.82 4.67
CA ILE A 161 3.39 -0.86 5.27
C ILE A 161 2.96 0.57 4.94
N ASN A 162 3.45 1.56 5.69
CA ASN A 162 3.15 2.95 5.39
C ASN A 162 3.89 3.43 4.13
N PHE A 163 3.42 4.54 3.56
CA PHE A 163 3.99 5.11 2.33
C PHE A 163 5.48 5.45 2.46
N ARG A 164 5.93 5.98 3.59
CA ARG A 164 7.34 6.37 3.78
C ARG A 164 8.28 5.17 3.78
N MET A 165 7.87 4.08 4.41
CA MET A 165 8.66 2.85 4.38
C MET A 165 8.66 2.23 2.97
N ARG A 166 7.55 2.29 2.25
CA ARG A 166 7.50 1.86 0.85
C ARG A 166 8.46 2.67 -0.03
N ALA A 167 8.45 3.99 0.09
CA ALA A 167 9.37 4.86 -0.64
C ALA A 167 10.84 4.57 -0.29
N MET A 168 11.15 4.33 0.98
CA MET A 168 12.48 3.93 1.44
C MET A 168 12.89 2.59 0.82
N LEU A 169 12.02 1.58 0.81
CA LEU A 169 12.33 0.28 0.20
C LEU A 169 12.68 0.40 -1.28
N VAL A 170 11.93 1.20 -2.04
CA VAL A 170 12.22 1.46 -3.46
C VAL A 170 13.52 2.23 -3.62
N SER A 171 13.75 3.26 -2.79
CA SER A 171 14.98 4.05 -2.84
C SER A 171 16.22 3.20 -2.56
N VAL A 172 16.15 2.32 -1.56
CA VAL A 172 17.25 1.37 -1.27
C VAL A 172 17.49 0.43 -2.43
N PHE A 173 16.41 -0.13 -2.99
CA PHE A 173 16.49 -1.05 -4.13
C PHE A 173 17.18 -0.43 -5.35
N CYS A 174 16.76 0.78 -5.73
CA CYS A 174 17.27 1.44 -6.94
C CYS A 174 18.62 2.13 -6.76
N HIS A 175 18.91 2.69 -5.57
CA HIS A 175 20.08 3.57 -5.38
C HIS A 175 21.19 3.00 -4.52
N HIS A 176 20.94 1.94 -3.77
CA HIS A 176 21.95 1.32 -2.93
C HIS A 176 22.28 -0.12 -3.36
N LEU A 177 21.26 -0.83 -3.88
CA LEU A 177 21.46 -2.15 -4.47
C LEU A 177 21.73 -2.08 -5.98
N ASP A 178 21.56 -0.90 -6.59
CA ASP A 178 21.72 -0.62 -8.03
C ASP A 178 20.86 -1.54 -8.93
N CYS A 179 19.71 -1.95 -8.42
CA CYS A 179 18.77 -2.80 -9.15
C CYS A 179 17.77 -1.96 -9.96
N ASN A 180 17.37 -2.50 -11.11
CA ASN A 180 16.34 -1.86 -11.96
C ASN A 180 14.99 -1.87 -11.20
N TRP A 181 14.32 -0.72 -11.14
CA TRP A 181 13.03 -0.60 -10.50
C TRP A 181 11.99 -1.60 -11.02
N LYS A 182 12.07 -1.99 -12.29
CA LYS A 182 11.17 -2.95 -12.94
C LYS A 182 11.21 -4.33 -12.28
N ASP A 183 12.37 -4.74 -11.76
CA ASP A 183 12.55 -6.04 -11.08
C ASP A 183 11.92 -6.11 -9.69
N GLY A 184 11.68 -4.94 -9.07
CA GLY A 184 11.14 -4.84 -7.70
C GLY A 184 9.71 -4.34 -7.61
N VAL A 185 9.23 -3.54 -8.56
CA VAL A 185 7.94 -2.85 -8.46
C VAL A 185 6.75 -3.80 -8.37
N TYR A 186 6.76 -4.86 -9.17
CA TYR A 186 5.67 -5.85 -9.17
C TYR A 186 5.60 -6.59 -7.85
N HIS A 187 6.73 -6.94 -7.24
CA HIS A 187 6.75 -7.58 -5.93
C HIS A 187 6.08 -6.70 -4.86
N LEU A 188 6.42 -5.41 -4.79
CA LEU A 188 5.78 -4.47 -3.86
C LEU A 188 4.30 -4.23 -4.19
N SER A 189 3.94 -4.23 -5.47
CA SER A 189 2.57 -4.05 -5.93
C SER A 189 1.70 -5.26 -5.56
N LEU A 190 2.16 -6.48 -5.86
CA LEU A 190 1.42 -7.71 -5.62
C LEU A 190 1.17 -7.98 -4.14
N ILE A 191 2.15 -7.70 -3.27
CA ILE A 191 1.96 -7.88 -1.82
C ILE A 191 0.97 -6.85 -1.26
N HIS A 192 0.85 -5.68 -1.87
CA HIS A 192 -0.11 -4.66 -1.47
C HIS A 192 -1.53 -4.94 -1.96
N ILE A 193 -1.62 -5.55 -3.12
CA ILE A 193 -2.86 -6.07 -3.69
C ILE A 193 -2.79 -7.57 -3.46
N SER A 194 -3.30 -8.04 -2.34
CA SER A 194 -3.48 -9.48 -2.13
C SER A 194 -4.52 -9.99 -3.13
N GLU A 195 -4.08 -10.25 -4.36
CA GLU A 195 -4.85 -11.04 -5.30
C GLU A 195 -4.65 -12.53 -4.94
N PRO A 196 -5.70 -13.24 -4.53
CA PRO A 196 -5.60 -14.68 -4.30
C PRO A 196 -5.46 -15.50 -5.59
N THR A 197 -5.36 -14.87 -6.77
CA THR A 197 -5.56 -15.57 -8.06
C THR A 197 -4.47 -15.40 -9.11
N ARG A 198 -3.41 -14.62 -8.89
CA ARG A 198 -2.31 -14.62 -9.84
C ARG A 198 -1.28 -15.66 -9.43
N ARG A 199 -1.47 -16.90 -9.93
CA ARG A 199 -0.38 -17.89 -10.05
C ARG A 199 0.62 -17.32 -11.05
N ASP A 200 1.89 -17.27 -10.65
CA ASP A 200 2.98 -17.13 -11.61
C ASP A 200 2.88 -18.25 -12.66
N PRO A 201 3.17 -17.95 -13.94
CA PRO A 201 3.14 -18.94 -14.99
C PRO A 201 4.17 -20.05 -14.75
#